data_19bc614e2f5a2e4fa5f93f55b4374f90
#
_entry.id   19bc614e2f5a2e4fa5f93f55b4374f90
#
_cell.length_a   1.000
_cell.length_b   1.000
_cell.length_c   1.000
_cell.angle_alpha   90.00
_cell.angle_beta   90.00
_cell.angle_gamma   90.00
#
_symmetry.space_group_name_H-M   'P 1'
#
loop_
_entity.id
_entity.type
_entity.pdbx_description
1 polymer ?
#
loop_
_entity_poly.entity_id
_entity_poly.type
_entity_poly.pdbx_seq_one_letter_code
_entity_poly.pdbx_strand_id
1 'polypeptide(L)'
;NELYNHPKVKCMVSLTKGEGFGRPLLEFTQTKKPIIATGWSGHIDFLKPDMSVLLPGTLGDIHPSVKNDWFVEGAKWFDVDQMALGKSLKDMHKNYKNFIHKGKQQGNFAKENFTYTKMKEKFSKILNENVISTPKQVPLQLPKLKLPKLNKV
;
A
#
# COMPACT_ATOMS: atom_id res chain seq x y z
N ASN A 1 2.43 -15.44 10.15
CA ASN A 1 3.25 -15.29 8.94
C ASN A 1 4.35 -16.34 8.80
N GLU A 2 4.05 -17.59 9.13
CA GLU A 2 5.00 -18.70 9.06
C GLU A 2 5.50 -18.94 7.64
N LEU A 3 4.62 -18.87 6.64
CA LEU A 3 4.99 -19.09 5.25
C LEU A 3 6.09 -18.12 4.79
N TYR A 4 5.93 -16.83 5.03
CA TYR A 4 6.93 -15.83 4.58
C TYR A 4 8.28 -16.02 5.28
N ASN A 5 8.26 -16.43 6.54
CA ASN A 5 9.48 -16.67 7.32
C ASN A 5 10.08 -18.06 7.11
N HIS A 6 9.36 -18.96 6.44
CA HIS A 6 9.85 -20.32 6.23
C HIS A 6 11.23 -20.34 5.54
N PRO A 7 12.21 -21.13 6.00
CA PRO A 7 13.60 -21.09 5.50
C PRO A 7 13.74 -21.51 4.04
N LYS A 8 12.79 -22.30 3.51
CA LYS A 8 12.76 -22.66 2.08
C LYS A 8 12.20 -21.56 1.17
N VAL A 9 11.45 -20.60 1.70
CA VAL A 9 10.99 -19.44 0.95
C VAL A 9 12.14 -18.45 0.83
N LYS A 10 12.63 -18.24 -0.37
CA LYS A 10 13.81 -17.41 -0.63
C LYS A 10 13.47 -16.03 -1.17
N CYS A 11 12.41 -15.89 -1.93
CA CYS A 11 11.95 -14.63 -2.50
C CYS A 11 10.42 -14.62 -2.64
N MET A 12 9.85 -13.45 -2.85
CA MET A 12 8.48 -13.28 -3.31
C MET A 12 8.48 -12.81 -4.75
N VAL A 13 7.59 -13.40 -5.55
CA VAL A 13 7.33 -12.98 -6.92
C VAL A 13 5.87 -12.59 -7.04
N SER A 14 5.60 -11.36 -7.47
CA SER A 14 4.25 -10.84 -7.67
C SER A 14 4.13 -10.23 -9.07
N LEU A 15 3.29 -10.84 -9.89
CA LEU A 15 3.04 -10.42 -11.28
C LEU A 15 1.62 -9.88 -11.43
N THR A 16 1.15 -9.16 -10.42
CA THR A 16 -0.19 -8.60 -10.40
C THR A 16 -0.40 -7.60 -11.53
N LYS A 17 -1.60 -7.60 -12.09
CA LYS A 17 -2.02 -6.70 -13.16
C LYS A 17 -2.24 -5.26 -12.67
N GLY A 18 -2.45 -5.11 -11.36
CA GLY A 18 -2.62 -3.86 -10.64
C GLY A 18 -2.81 -4.14 -9.14
N GLU A 19 -2.34 -3.23 -8.33
CA GLU A 19 -2.45 -3.29 -6.88
C GLU A 19 -2.89 -1.93 -6.34
N GLY A 20 -3.88 -1.89 -5.45
CA GLY A 20 -4.23 -0.66 -4.77
C GLY A 20 -3.08 -0.13 -3.92
N PHE A 21 -2.51 -1.00 -3.11
CA PHE A 21 -1.34 -0.71 -2.27
C PHE A 21 -0.30 -1.84 -2.27
N GLY A 22 -0.75 -3.10 -2.33
CA GLY A 22 0.15 -4.26 -2.28
C GLY A 22 0.57 -4.66 -0.87
N ARG A 23 -0.38 -4.69 0.08
CA ARG A 23 -0.10 -5.04 1.48
C ARG A 23 0.70 -6.35 1.66
N PRO A 24 0.42 -7.45 0.95
CA PRO A 24 1.23 -8.67 1.05
C PRO A 24 2.71 -8.44 0.72
N LEU A 25 3.00 -7.59 -0.27
CA LEU A 25 4.37 -7.22 -0.63
C LEU A 25 5.05 -6.42 0.48
N LEU A 26 4.34 -5.44 1.06
CA LEU A 26 4.86 -4.67 2.20
C LEU A 26 5.15 -5.58 3.41
N GLU A 27 4.23 -6.48 3.73
CA GLU A 27 4.41 -7.46 4.81
C GLU A 27 5.62 -8.37 4.55
N PHE A 28 5.81 -8.82 3.31
CA PHE A 28 6.95 -9.65 2.95
C PHE A 28 8.29 -8.92 3.08
N THR A 29 8.35 -7.59 2.88
CA THR A 29 9.59 -6.81 3.09
C THR A 29 10.16 -7.01 4.50
N GLN A 30 9.29 -7.25 5.50
CA GLN A 30 9.72 -7.46 6.89
C GLN A 30 10.58 -8.72 7.07
N THR A 31 10.50 -9.68 6.16
CA THR A 31 11.38 -10.86 6.15
C THR A 31 12.79 -10.54 5.67
N LYS A 32 13.00 -9.36 5.10
CA LYS A 32 14.27 -8.93 4.49
C LYS A 32 14.75 -9.83 3.35
N LYS A 33 13.84 -10.61 2.77
CA LYS A 33 14.10 -11.46 1.59
C LYS A 33 13.84 -10.66 0.32
N PRO A 34 14.46 -11.04 -0.82
CA PRO A 34 14.29 -10.36 -2.09
C PRO A 34 12.85 -10.41 -2.62
N ILE A 35 12.49 -9.38 -3.37
CA ILE A 35 11.18 -9.28 -4.05
C ILE A 35 11.40 -9.01 -5.53
N ILE A 36 10.65 -9.74 -6.37
CA ILE A 36 10.42 -9.43 -7.79
C ILE A 36 8.95 -9.05 -7.91
N ALA A 37 8.66 -7.86 -8.43
CA ALA A 37 7.28 -7.40 -8.62
C ALA A 37 7.16 -6.62 -9.93
N THR A 38 5.93 -6.43 -10.41
CA THR A 38 5.67 -5.52 -11.53
C THR A 38 6.11 -4.09 -11.18
N GLY A 39 6.67 -3.37 -12.13
CA GLY A 39 7.15 -1.99 -11.93
C GLY A 39 6.05 -0.94 -12.07
N TRP A 40 4.81 -1.27 -11.66
CA TRP A 40 3.65 -0.40 -11.84
C TRP A 40 2.61 -0.61 -10.73
N SER A 41 1.84 0.45 -10.42
CA SER A 41 0.75 0.44 -9.45
C SER A 41 1.19 0.70 -8.00
N GLY A 42 0.29 0.57 -7.02
CA GLY A 42 0.45 1.11 -5.66
C GLY A 42 1.66 0.62 -4.87
N HIS A 43 2.19 -0.56 -5.15
CA HIS A 43 3.35 -1.08 -4.41
C HIS A 43 4.68 -0.40 -4.76
N ILE A 44 4.78 0.36 -5.85
CA ILE A 44 5.98 1.15 -6.17
C ILE A 44 6.21 2.31 -5.19
N ASP A 45 5.20 2.66 -4.38
CA ASP A 45 5.35 3.65 -3.32
C ASP A 45 6.38 3.22 -2.28
N PHE A 46 6.44 1.93 -1.98
CA PHE A 46 7.34 1.37 -0.98
C PHE A 46 8.42 0.42 -1.54
N LEU A 47 8.22 -0.22 -2.68
CA LEU A 47 9.27 -1.00 -3.35
C LEU A 47 10.15 -0.07 -4.17
N LYS A 48 11.44 -0.01 -3.84
CA LYS A 48 12.40 0.87 -4.50
C LYS A 48 13.22 0.10 -5.55
N PRO A 49 13.47 0.69 -6.74
CA PRO A 49 14.13 -0.01 -7.85
C PRO A 49 15.59 -0.41 -7.56
N ASP A 50 16.25 0.28 -6.65
CA ASP A 50 17.60 -0.06 -6.17
C ASP A 50 17.61 -1.19 -5.12
N MET A 51 16.48 -1.44 -4.45
CA MET A 51 16.32 -2.41 -3.36
C MET A 51 15.46 -3.63 -3.72
N SER A 52 14.70 -3.57 -4.81
CA SER A 52 13.81 -4.63 -5.30
C SER A 52 13.94 -4.78 -6.81
N VAL A 53 13.50 -5.90 -7.35
CA VAL A 53 13.44 -6.10 -8.80
C VAL A 53 12.05 -5.68 -9.28
N LEU A 54 11.97 -4.52 -9.93
CA LEU A 54 10.75 -4.02 -10.55
C LEU A 54 10.78 -4.35 -12.04
N LEU A 55 9.87 -5.21 -12.46
CA LEU A 55 9.80 -5.71 -13.84
C LEU A 55 9.18 -4.67 -14.77
N PRO A 56 9.78 -4.42 -15.94
CA PRO A 56 9.15 -3.61 -16.97
C PRO A 56 7.95 -4.29 -17.58
N GLY A 57 7.10 -3.51 -18.23
CA GLY A 57 5.92 -3.99 -18.94
C GLY A 57 5.14 -2.87 -19.58
N THR A 58 3.95 -3.14 -20.07
CA THR A 58 3.07 -2.19 -20.74
C THR A 58 1.64 -2.30 -20.23
N LEU A 59 0.88 -1.21 -20.35
CA LEU A 59 -0.56 -1.24 -20.08
C LEU A 59 -1.30 -1.73 -21.33
N GLY A 60 -1.91 -2.90 -21.21
CA GLY A 60 -2.75 -3.50 -22.25
C GLY A 60 -4.23 -3.49 -21.90
N ASP A 61 -5.06 -3.71 -22.89
CA ASP A 61 -6.50 -3.82 -22.70
C ASP A 61 -6.85 -5.12 -21.97
N ILE A 62 -7.91 -5.06 -21.16
CA ILE A 62 -8.43 -6.23 -20.47
C ILE A 62 -9.01 -7.20 -21.50
N HIS A 63 -8.60 -8.47 -21.44
CA HIS A 63 -9.10 -9.48 -22.36
C HIS A 63 -10.63 -9.61 -22.27
N PRO A 64 -11.36 -9.66 -23.39
CA PRO A 64 -12.83 -9.69 -23.37
C PRO A 64 -13.44 -10.82 -22.54
N SER A 65 -12.77 -11.97 -22.43
CA SER A 65 -13.27 -13.13 -21.65
C SER A 65 -13.36 -12.91 -20.14
N VAL A 66 -12.71 -11.87 -19.62
CA VAL A 66 -12.72 -11.54 -18.17
C VAL A 66 -13.44 -10.24 -17.88
N LYS A 67 -13.89 -9.53 -18.91
CA LYS A 67 -14.70 -8.31 -18.73
C LYS A 67 -16.05 -8.67 -18.13
N ASN A 68 -16.44 -7.92 -17.12
CA ASN A 68 -17.75 -7.99 -16.47
C ASN A 68 -18.15 -6.59 -15.99
N ASP A 69 -19.29 -6.45 -15.36
CA ASP A 69 -19.85 -5.17 -14.90
C ASP A 69 -19.00 -4.45 -13.82
N TRP A 70 -17.99 -5.12 -13.28
CA TRP A 70 -17.05 -4.54 -12.29
C TRP A 70 -15.91 -3.74 -12.94
N PHE A 71 -15.69 -3.89 -14.24
CA PHE A 71 -14.62 -3.18 -14.93
C PHE A 71 -15.16 -1.87 -15.53
N VAL A 72 -14.48 -0.78 -15.16
CA VAL A 72 -14.75 0.54 -15.76
C VAL A 72 -14.31 0.51 -17.22
N GLU A 73 -15.09 1.17 -18.09
CA GLU A 73 -14.73 1.33 -19.49
C GLU A 73 -13.34 1.98 -19.64
N GLY A 74 -12.53 1.43 -20.53
CA GLY A 74 -11.14 1.89 -20.74
C GLY A 74 -10.14 1.41 -19.68
N ALA A 75 -10.56 0.59 -18.71
CA ALA A 75 -9.64 0.00 -17.73
C ALA A 75 -8.58 -0.85 -18.44
N LYS A 76 -7.34 -0.77 -17.94
CA LYS A 76 -6.18 -1.48 -18.49
C LYS A 76 -5.47 -2.31 -17.42
N TRP A 77 -4.80 -3.35 -17.88
CA TRP A 77 -3.94 -4.20 -17.06
C TRP A 77 -2.47 -4.00 -17.42
N PHE A 78 -1.63 -4.13 -16.42
CA PHE A 78 -0.19 -4.14 -16.66
C PHE A 78 0.27 -5.53 -17.06
N ASP A 79 0.84 -5.65 -18.25
CA ASP A 79 1.43 -6.87 -18.79
C ASP A 79 2.95 -6.79 -18.66
N VAL A 80 3.50 -7.70 -17.84
CA VAL A 80 4.92 -7.76 -17.56
C VAL A 80 5.70 -8.33 -18.77
N ASP A 81 6.89 -7.80 -19.01
CA ASP A 81 7.80 -8.36 -19.99
C ASP A 81 8.29 -9.75 -19.52
N GLN A 82 7.87 -10.79 -20.24
CA GLN A 82 8.18 -12.18 -19.91
C GLN A 82 9.66 -12.51 -20.04
N MET A 83 10.39 -11.85 -20.95
CA MET A 83 11.83 -12.04 -21.07
C MET A 83 12.58 -11.43 -19.89
N ALA A 84 12.19 -10.24 -19.47
CA ALA A 84 12.73 -9.59 -18.29
C ALA A 84 12.45 -10.41 -17.02
N LEU A 85 11.25 -10.97 -16.89
CA LEU A 85 10.90 -11.88 -15.80
C LEU A 85 11.82 -13.11 -15.80
N GLY A 86 11.92 -13.81 -16.92
CA GLY A 86 12.77 -15.01 -17.03
C GLY A 86 14.23 -14.73 -16.72
N LYS A 87 14.77 -13.61 -17.18
CA LYS A 87 16.13 -13.15 -16.86
C LYS A 87 16.30 -12.87 -15.36
N SER A 88 15.35 -12.14 -14.77
CA SER A 88 15.39 -11.77 -13.34
C SER A 88 15.32 -12.99 -12.43
N LEU A 89 14.49 -13.98 -12.74
CA LEU A 89 14.42 -15.24 -11.99
C LEU A 89 15.73 -16.04 -12.06
N LYS A 90 16.31 -16.18 -13.26
CA LYS A 90 17.60 -16.86 -13.44
C LYS A 90 18.72 -16.14 -12.70
N ASP A 91 18.77 -14.80 -12.79
CA ASP A 91 19.79 -14.00 -12.13
C ASP A 91 19.65 -14.08 -10.59
N MET A 92 18.43 -13.96 -10.07
CA MET A 92 18.19 -14.10 -8.64
C MET A 92 18.57 -15.48 -8.11
N HIS A 93 18.28 -16.54 -8.87
CA HIS A 93 18.71 -17.91 -8.48
C HIS A 93 20.23 -18.03 -8.45
N LYS A 94 20.93 -17.53 -9.49
CA LYS A 94 22.39 -17.63 -9.62
C LYS A 94 23.13 -16.75 -8.63
N ASN A 95 22.67 -15.53 -8.43
CA ASN A 95 23.35 -14.47 -7.67
C ASN A 95 22.61 -14.08 -6.39
N TYR A 96 21.94 -15.03 -5.72
CA TYR A 96 21.05 -14.80 -4.59
C TYR A 96 21.66 -13.92 -3.47
N LYS A 97 22.96 -14.06 -3.20
CA LYS A 97 23.67 -13.27 -2.18
C LYS A 97 23.55 -11.76 -2.40
N ASN A 98 23.58 -11.32 -3.65
CA ASN A 98 23.45 -9.90 -3.99
C ASN A 98 22.02 -9.41 -3.74
N PHE A 99 21.02 -10.25 -4.07
CA PHE A 99 19.63 -9.90 -3.88
C PHE A 99 19.20 -9.89 -2.40
N ILE A 100 19.77 -10.77 -1.57
CA ILE A 100 19.47 -10.75 -0.13
C ILE A 100 19.98 -9.46 0.53
N HIS A 101 21.09 -8.88 0.05
CA HIS A 101 21.56 -7.58 0.52
C HIS A 101 20.52 -6.48 0.22
N LYS A 102 20.03 -6.43 -1.03
CA LYS A 102 18.96 -5.51 -1.45
C LYS A 102 17.67 -5.71 -0.65
N GLY A 103 17.25 -6.96 -0.43
CA GLY A 103 16.09 -7.29 0.39
C GLY A 103 16.20 -6.78 1.84
N LYS A 104 17.42 -6.84 2.42
CA LYS A 104 17.67 -6.24 3.75
C LYS A 104 17.50 -4.73 3.74
N GLN A 105 18.00 -4.04 2.73
CA GLN A 105 17.83 -2.60 2.57
C GLN A 105 16.35 -2.24 2.41
N GLN A 106 15.62 -2.97 1.54
CA GLN A 106 14.19 -2.79 1.34
C GLN A 106 13.39 -2.98 2.64
N GLY A 107 13.69 -4.02 3.40
CA GLY A 107 13.03 -4.29 4.68
C GLY A 107 13.29 -3.20 5.72
N ASN A 108 14.51 -2.68 5.80
CA ASN A 108 14.83 -1.55 6.69
C ASN A 108 14.09 -0.28 6.26
N PHE A 109 14.11 0.05 4.97
CA PHE A 109 13.36 1.19 4.43
C PHE A 109 11.86 1.09 4.76
N ALA A 110 11.25 -0.09 4.55
CA ALA A 110 9.85 -0.29 4.86
C ALA A 110 9.56 -0.14 6.37
N LYS A 111 10.43 -0.71 7.22
CA LYS A 111 10.32 -0.60 8.68
C LYS A 111 10.43 0.84 9.18
N GLU A 112 11.21 1.68 8.54
CA GLU A 112 11.41 3.08 8.94
C GLU A 112 10.28 3.99 8.46
N ASN A 113 9.71 3.71 7.27
CA ASN A 113 8.81 4.65 6.59
C ASN A 113 7.33 4.25 6.60
N PHE A 114 7.01 2.96 6.83
CA PHE A 114 5.64 2.44 6.77
C PHE A 114 5.19 1.87 8.12
N THR A 115 5.40 2.64 9.19
CA THR A 115 4.92 2.33 10.54
C THR A 115 3.56 2.96 10.80
N TYR A 116 2.85 2.45 11.81
CA TYR A 116 1.64 3.09 12.31
C TYR A 116 1.86 4.56 12.70
N THR A 117 2.98 4.85 13.37
CA THR A 117 3.32 6.23 13.77
C THR A 117 3.46 7.14 12.56
N LYS A 118 4.21 6.72 11.54
CA LYS A 118 4.37 7.50 10.31
C LYS A 118 3.05 7.71 9.56
N MET A 119 2.20 6.68 9.52
CA MET A 119 0.87 6.78 8.93
C MET A 119 0.01 7.79 9.71
N LYS A 120 0.00 7.71 11.04
CA LYS A 120 -0.74 8.64 11.91
C LYS A 120 -0.27 10.08 11.70
N GLU A 121 1.04 10.33 11.68
CA GLU A 121 1.62 11.66 11.44
C GLU A 121 1.14 12.24 10.09
N LYS A 122 1.27 11.43 9.03
CA LYS A 122 0.86 11.81 7.67
C LYS A 122 -0.64 12.11 7.58
N PHE A 123 -1.46 11.25 8.17
CA PHE A 123 -2.91 11.42 8.18
C PHE A 123 -3.33 12.66 8.99
N SER A 124 -2.74 12.86 10.18
CA SER A 124 -3.00 14.06 10.99
C SER A 124 -2.63 15.34 10.26
N LYS A 125 -1.49 15.34 9.53
CA LYS A 125 -1.10 16.48 8.71
C LYS A 125 -2.14 16.77 7.62
N ILE A 126 -2.57 15.76 6.87
CA ILE A 126 -3.59 15.92 5.82
C ILE A 126 -4.90 16.47 6.39
N LEU A 127 -5.35 15.95 7.55
CA LEU A 127 -6.56 16.46 8.20
C LEU A 127 -6.40 17.93 8.61
N ASN A 128 -5.31 18.30 9.24
CA ASN A 128 -5.06 19.67 9.68
C ASN A 128 -4.99 20.68 8.53
N GLU A 129 -4.49 20.25 7.37
CA GLU A 129 -4.35 21.10 6.18
C GLU A 129 -5.63 21.22 5.35
N ASN A 130 -6.52 20.21 5.40
CA ASN A 130 -7.66 20.12 4.49
C ASN A 130 -9.04 20.16 5.18
N VAL A 131 -9.11 19.90 6.48
CA VAL A 131 -10.38 19.96 7.20
C VAL A 131 -10.61 21.41 7.66
N ILE A 132 -11.64 22.03 7.10
CA ILE A 132 -12.11 23.33 7.55
C ILE A 132 -12.52 23.21 9.03
N SER A 133 -12.00 24.07 9.89
CA SER A 133 -12.37 24.10 11.31
C SER A 133 -13.89 24.19 11.41
N THR A 134 -14.53 23.14 11.91
CA THR A 134 -15.97 23.20 12.21
C THR A 134 -16.20 24.30 13.24
N PRO A 135 -17.22 25.16 13.07
CA PRO A 135 -17.54 26.18 14.06
C PRO A 135 -17.71 25.47 15.40
N LYS A 136 -17.03 25.99 16.44
CA LYS A 136 -17.24 25.51 17.82
C LYS A 136 -18.73 25.61 18.14
N GLN A 137 -19.34 24.49 18.52
CA GLN A 137 -20.70 24.53 19.02
C GLN A 137 -20.77 25.53 20.18
N VAL A 138 -21.43 26.65 19.96
CA VAL A 138 -21.73 27.58 21.04
C VAL A 138 -22.75 26.88 21.93
N PRO A 139 -22.50 26.70 23.23
CA PRO A 139 -23.48 26.09 24.11
C PRO A 139 -24.78 26.91 24.07
N LEU A 140 -25.88 26.23 23.76
CA LEU A 140 -27.20 26.85 23.70
C LEU A 140 -27.54 27.37 25.09
N GLN A 141 -27.45 28.68 25.28
CA GLN A 141 -27.97 29.31 26.50
C GLN A 141 -29.49 29.43 26.39
N LEU A 142 -30.18 28.43 26.92
CA LEU A 142 -31.63 28.51 27.05
C LEU A 142 -32.00 29.64 28.02
N PRO A 143 -32.93 30.54 27.67
CA PRO A 143 -33.41 31.55 28.58
C PRO A 143 -34.02 30.91 29.84
N LYS A 144 -33.63 31.40 31.00
CA LYS A 144 -34.21 30.92 32.27
C LYS A 144 -35.73 31.16 32.26
N LEU A 145 -36.51 30.09 32.18
CA LEU A 145 -37.95 30.11 32.31
C LEU A 145 -38.30 30.66 33.71
N LYS A 146 -38.91 31.85 33.76
CA LYS A 146 -39.53 32.37 34.97
C LYS A 146 -40.90 31.70 35.14
N LEU A 147 -40.96 30.65 35.93
CA LEU A 147 -42.23 30.02 36.27
C LEU A 147 -43.04 30.96 37.15
N PRO A 148 -44.36 31.14 36.90
CA PRO A 148 -45.23 31.93 37.77
C PRO A 148 -45.30 31.28 39.16
N LYS A 149 -45.25 32.09 40.22
CA LYS A 149 -45.41 31.59 41.58
C LYS A 149 -46.86 31.08 41.75
N LEU A 150 -47.02 29.80 42.05
CA LEU A 150 -48.27 29.22 42.44
C LEU A 150 -48.69 29.87 43.79
N ASN A 151 -49.80 30.61 43.78
CA ASN A 151 -50.42 31.06 45.02
C ASN A 151 -51.07 29.84 45.70
N LYS A 152 -50.64 29.55 46.93
CA LYS A 152 -51.37 28.59 47.77
C LYS A 152 -52.80 29.11 48.06
N VAL A 153 -53.81 28.33 47.72
CA VAL A 153 -55.17 28.47 48.12
C VAL A 153 -55.29 28.05 49.57
#